data_2b9c3c5b9dc21a9ec07de0527d46eb41
#
_entry.id   2b9c3c5b9dc21a9ec07de0527d46eb41
#
_cell.length_a   1.000
_cell.length_b   1.000
_cell.length_c   1.000
_cell.angle_alpha   90.00
_cell.angle_beta   90.00
_cell.angle_gamma   90.00
#
_symmetry.space_group_name_H-M   'P 1'
#
loop_
_entity.id
_entity.type
_entity.pdbx_description
1 polymer ?
#
loop_
_entity_poly.entity_id
_entity_poly.type
_entity_poly.pdbx_seq_one_letter_code
_entity_poly.pdbx_strand_id
1 'polypeptide(L)'
;MDAQEGITRDRIYGDAEWNGRLLKFIDTGGYIPEDIDQFNSVVREQAQVAMSESDLILFLVDGKEGPTSSDQALARLVRKSNKAYLFIVNKCDGFQTDHLAHQFHEFGLDDPVPISALSGRYTGDLLDLILEQLKLEDSKPVTKPRRQGRGQDTGQQGGATE
;
A
#
# COMPACT_ATOMS: atom_id res chain seq x y z
N MET A 1 -3.63 19.70 -35.29
CA MET A 1 -4.61 19.43 -34.23
C MET A 1 -4.34 18.02 -33.72
N ASP A 2 -3.34 17.89 -32.92
CA ASP A 2 -2.99 16.60 -32.35
C ASP A 2 -3.53 16.56 -30.94
N ALA A 3 -4.60 15.78 -30.80
CA ALA A 3 -5.09 15.39 -29.49
C ALA A 3 -3.98 14.57 -28.84
N GLN A 4 -3.26 15.16 -27.91
CA GLN A 4 -2.52 14.37 -26.94
C GLN A 4 -3.54 13.55 -26.17
N GLU A 5 -3.70 12.30 -26.58
CA GLU A 5 -4.34 11.31 -25.74
C GLU A 5 -3.54 11.28 -24.44
N GLY A 6 -4.11 11.92 -23.43
CA GLY A 6 -3.61 11.83 -22.07
C GLY A 6 -3.60 10.36 -21.72
N ILE A 7 -2.41 9.80 -21.47
CA ILE A 7 -2.24 8.46 -20.96
C ILE A 7 -2.88 8.47 -19.57
N THR A 8 -4.16 8.13 -19.54
CA THR A 8 -4.90 7.84 -18.30
C THR A 8 -4.34 6.53 -17.79
N ARG A 9 -3.35 6.61 -16.91
CA ARG A 9 -2.90 5.43 -16.20
C ARG A 9 -3.88 5.14 -15.11
N ASP A 10 -4.53 4.01 -15.24
CA ASP A 10 -5.37 3.46 -14.21
C ASP A 10 -4.49 3.20 -12.98
N ARG A 11 -4.73 3.98 -11.92
CA ARG A 11 -4.12 3.69 -10.64
C ARG A 11 -4.69 2.39 -10.13
N ILE A 12 -3.81 1.52 -9.66
CA ILE A 12 -4.24 0.27 -9.06
C ILE A 12 -4.63 0.59 -7.62
N TYR A 13 -5.91 0.43 -7.32
CA TYR A 13 -6.43 0.53 -5.97
C TYR A 13 -6.61 -0.88 -5.41
N GLY A 14 -6.15 -1.08 -4.19
CA GLY A 14 -6.36 -2.32 -3.46
C GLY A 14 -7.04 -2.05 -2.12
N ASP A 15 -7.91 -2.96 -1.71
CA ASP A 15 -8.54 -2.93 -0.40
C ASP A 15 -7.97 -4.06 0.46
N ALA A 16 -7.64 -3.75 1.71
CA ALA A 16 -7.27 -4.72 2.71
C ALA A 16 -8.05 -4.48 4.00
N GLU A 17 -8.39 -5.56 4.69
CA GLU A 17 -9.05 -5.49 5.99
C GLU A 17 -8.08 -5.98 7.07
N TRP A 18 -7.87 -5.16 8.10
CA TRP A 18 -7.04 -5.48 9.24
C TRP A 18 -7.74 -5.05 10.54
N ASN A 19 -7.82 -5.95 11.51
CA ASN A 19 -8.49 -5.70 12.80
C ASN A 19 -9.88 -5.04 12.66
N GLY A 20 -10.67 -5.48 11.65
CA GLY A 20 -12.00 -4.95 11.37
C GLY A 20 -12.01 -3.54 10.73
N ARG A 21 -10.87 -3.06 10.26
CA ARG A 21 -10.74 -1.78 9.55
C ARG A 21 -10.47 -2.03 8.07
N LEU A 22 -11.14 -1.28 7.22
CA LEU A 22 -10.89 -1.31 5.78
C LEU A 22 -9.84 -0.24 5.44
N LEU A 23 -8.73 -0.69 4.87
CA LEU A 23 -7.67 0.15 4.34
C LEU A 23 -7.75 0.16 2.82
N LYS A 24 -7.61 1.33 2.21
CA LYS A 24 -7.49 1.48 0.77
C LYS A 24 -6.05 1.82 0.42
N PHE A 25 -5.46 1.04 -0.46
CA PHE A 25 -4.10 1.25 -0.94
C PHE A 25 -4.13 1.81 -2.36
N ILE A 26 -3.24 2.75 -2.63
CA ILE A 26 -2.98 3.28 -3.97
C ILE A 26 -1.60 2.78 -4.36
N ASP A 27 -1.54 1.86 -5.34
CA ASP A 27 -0.26 1.39 -5.88
C ASP A 27 0.23 2.33 -6.97
N THR A 28 1.44 2.83 -6.78
CA THR A 28 2.11 3.75 -7.73
C THR A 28 3.15 3.04 -8.60
N GLY A 29 3.43 1.75 -8.32
CA GLY A 29 4.55 1.01 -8.92
C GLY A 29 4.27 0.34 -10.26
N GLY A 30 3.07 0.44 -10.82
CA GLY A 30 2.63 -0.35 -11.96
C GLY A 30 3.24 -0.03 -13.33
N TYR A 31 4.12 0.96 -13.46
CA TYR A 31 4.70 1.32 -14.74
C TYR A 31 6.22 1.55 -14.66
N ILE A 32 6.93 0.79 -15.49
CA ILE A 32 8.37 0.96 -15.73
C ILE A 32 8.52 1.39 -17.20
N PRO A 33 8.79 2.68 -17.50
CA PRO A 33 9.15 3.11 -18.85
C PRO A 33 10.50 2.53 -19.27
N GLU A 34 10.67 2.28 -20.57
CA GLU A 34 11.95 1.78 -21.13
C GLU A 34 13.05 2.84 -21.10
N ASP A 35 12.69 4.12 -21.02
CA ASP A 35 13.64 5.24 -20.99
C ASP A 35 13.83 5.75 -19.56
N ILE A 36 15.08 5.77 -19.09
CA ILE A 36 15.46 6.15 -17.72
C ILE A 36 15.09 7.61 -17.41
N ASP A 37 15.18 8.54 -18.36
CA ASP A 37 14.83 9.96 -18.14
C ASP A 37 13.33 10.15 -18.04
N GLN A 38 12.54 9.45 -18.86
CA GLN A 38 11.08 9.39 -18.74
C GLN A 38 10.63 8.65 -17.49
N PHE A 39 11.34 7.62 -17.09
CA PHE A 39 11.07 6.89 -15.84
C PHE A 39 11.06 7.83 -14.64
N ASN A 40 12.10 8.61 -14.46
CA ASN A 40 12.22 9.50 -13.30
C ASN A 40 11.13 10.59 -13.25
N SER A 41 10.74 11.16 -14.39
CA SER A 41 9.70 12.18 -14.44
C SER A 41 8.31 11.60 -14.17
N VAL A 42 7.99 10.49 -14.79
CA VAL A 42 6.69 9.82 -14.67
C VAL A 42 6.48 9.23 -13.28
N VAL A 43 7.48 8.52 -12.74
CA VAL A 43 7.40 7.97 -11.37
C VAL A 43 7.23 9.09 -10.36
N ARG A 44 7.93 10.20 -10.53
CA ARG A 44 7.81 11.37 -9.67
C ARG A 44 6.41 11.98 -9.72
N GLU A 45 5.85 12.15 -10.91
CA GLU A 45 4.50 12.70 -11.09
C GLU A 45 3.44 11.77 -10.48
N GLN A 46 3.51 10.47 -10.74
CA GLN A 46 2.61 9.47 -10.15
C GLN A 46 2.70 9.46 -8.62
N ALA A 47 3.91 9.52 -8.09
CA ALA A 47 4.12 9.59 -6.64
C ALA A 47 3.50 10.88 -6.05
N GLN A 48 3.72 12.04 -6.66
CA GLN A 48 3.16 13.30 -6.18
C GLN A 48 1.63 13.29 -6.15
N VAL A 49 1.00 12.76 -7.19
CA VAL A 49 -0.46 12.67 -7.25
C VAL A 49 -0.98 11.72 -6.19
N ALA A 50 -0.40 10.52 -6.06
CA ALA A 50 -0.79 9.56 -5.02
C ALA A 50 -0.59 10.14 -3.61
N MET A 51 0.54 10.81 -3.36
CA MET A 51 0.79 11.49 -2.09
C MET A 51 -0.27 12.54 -1.78
N SER A 52 -0.76 13.28 -2.79
CA SER A 52 -1.78 14.31 -2.57
C SER A 52 -3.12 13.71 -2.11
N GLU A 53 -3.46 12.53 -2.59
CA GLU A 53 -4.73 11.85 -2.32
C GLU A 53 -4.70 10.95 -1.07
N SER A 54 -3.51 10.54 -0.62
CA SER A 54 -3.36 9.63 0.51
C SER A 54 -3.41 10.34 1.87
N ASP A 55 -3.87 9.63 2.89
CA ASP A 55 -3.81 10.07 4.30
C ASP A 55 -2.49 9.68 4.95
N LEU A 56 -1.86 8.59 4.46
CA LEU A 56 -0.57 8.08 4.92
C LEU A 56 0.24 7.60 3.72
N ILE A 57 1.52 7.92 3.70
CA ILE A 57 2.47 7.46 2.68
C ILE A 57 3.21 6.24 3.21
N LEU A 58 3.21 5.16 2.44
CA LEU A 58 4.07 4.00 2.68
C LEU A 58 5.23 4.07 1.68
N PHE A 59 6.39 4.50 2.14
CA PHE A 59 7.59 4.56 1.30
C PHE A 59 8.38 3.27 1.43
N LEU A 60 8.31 2.43 0.39
CA LEU A 60 8.97 1.13 0.34
C LEU A 60 10.24 1.18 -0.51
N VAL A 61 11.32 0.58 0.03
CA VAL A 61 12.58 0.36 -0.68
C VAL A 61 13.02 -1.10 -0.58
N ASP A 62 13.88 -1.52 -1.48
CA ASP A 62 14.45 -2.86 -1.52
C ASP A 62 15.72 -2.94 -0.67
N GLY A 63 15.66 -3.67 0.44
CA GLY A 63 16.80 -3.83 1.35
C GLY A 63 17.99 -4.56 0.72
N LYS A 64 17.75 -5.49 -0.21
CA LYS A 64 18.80 -6.27 -0.87
C LYS A 64 19.52 -5.50 -1.97
N GLU A 65 18.77 -4.66 -2.69
CA GLU A 65 19.35 -3.77 -3.70
C GLU A 65 20.17 -2.64 -3.06
N GLY A 66 19.72 -2.19 -1.90
CA GLY A 66 20.30 -1.03 -1.22
C GLY A 66 19.81 0.31 -1.80
N PRO A 67 20.33 1.42 -1.25
CA PRO A 67 19.90 2.75 -1.64
C PRO A 67 20.20 3.08 -3.11
N THR A 68 19.18 3.50 -3.86
CA THR A 68 19.31 3.97 -5.24
C THR A 68 19.12 5.48 -5.34
N SER A 69 19.57 6.07 -6.45
CA SER A 69 19.34 7.49 -6.73
C SER A 69 17.85 7.83 -6.88
N SER A 70 17.07 6.89 -7.39
CA SER A 70 15.60 7.00 -7.49
C SER A 70 14.95 7.01 -6.13
N ASP A 71 15.36 6.11 -5.23
CA ASP A 71 14.86 6.09 -3.85
C ASP A 71 15.18 7.39 -3.12
N GLN A 72 16.40 7.92 -3.31
CA GLN A 72 16.80 9.18 -2.71
C GLN A 72 15.96 10.36 -3.23
N ALA A 73 15.62 10.36 -4.53
CA ALA A 73 14.75 11.37 -5.11
C ALA A 73 13.32 11.31 -4.54
N LEU A 74 12.76 10.10 -4.40
CA LEU A 74 11.45 9.87 -3.80
C LEU A 74 11.44 10.21 -2.29
N ALA A 75 12.49 9.87 -1.55
CA ALA A 75 12.63 10.24 -0.14
C ALA A 75 12.57 11.76 0.06
N ARG A 76 13.19 12.54 -0.84
CA ARG A 76 13.10 14.01 -0.83
C ARG A 76 11.67 14.50 -1.06
N LEU A 77 10.90 13.83 -1.94
CA LEU A 77 9.49 14.17 -2.18
C LEU A 77 8.63 13.86 -0.94
N VAL A 78 8.83 12.70 -0.33
CA VAL A 78 8.14 12.30 0.93
C VAL A 78 8.39 13.36 2.01
N ARG A 79 9.64 13.74 2.25
CA ARG A 79 9.99 14.79 3.22
C ARG A 79 9.32 16.13 2.94
N LYS A 80 9.25 16.53 1.65
CA LYS A 80 8.65 17.80 1.23
C LYS A 80 7.12 17.80 1.28
N SER A 81 6.49 16.63 1.29
CA SER A 81 5.03 16.51 1.26
C SER A 81 4.36 17.01 2.55
N ASN A 82 5.09 17.04 3.66
CA ASN A 82 4.59 17.33 5.02
C ASN A 82 3.42 16.41 5.45
N LYS A 83 3.32 15.23 4.84
CA LYS A 83 2.32 14.22 5.20
C LYS A 83 2.91 13.17 6.12
N ALA A 84 2.05 12.51 6.87
CA ALA A 84 2.43 11.33 7.64
C ALA A 84 2.95 10.25 6.69
N TYR A 85 4.03 9.58 7.08
CA TYR A 85 4.62 8.49 6.31
C TYR A 85 5.18 7.41 7.21
N LEU A 86 5.28 6.20 6.67
CA LEU A 86 6.07 5.12 7.22
C LEU A 86 7.17 4.76 6.21
N PHE A 87 8.40 4.70 6.69
CA PHE A 87 9.53 4.30 5.88
C PHE A 87 9.78 2.79 6.07
N ILE A 88 9.75 2.03 4.99
CA ILE A 88 9.69 0.57 5.01
C ILE A 88 10.82 0.01 4.14
N VAL A 89 11.60 -0.89 4.71
CA VAL A 89 12.63 -1.64 3.98
C VAL A 89 12.17 -3.08 3.80
N ASN A 90 11.84 -3.45 2.58
CA ASN A 90 11.39 -4.80 2.23
C ASN A 90 12.57 -5.73 1.94
N LYS A 91 12.28 -7.02 1.88
CA LYS A 91 13.23 -8.13 1.66
C LYS A 91 14.18 -8.38 2.84
N CYS A 92 13.77 -7.99 4.05
CA CYS A 92 14.44 -8.35 5.29
C CYS A 92 13.93 -9.73 5.77
N ASP A 93 14.39 -10.80 5.12
CA ASP A 93 13.82 -12.14 5.27
C ASP A 93 14.18 -12.83 6.60
N GLY A 94 15.12 -12.31 7.36
CA GLY A 94 15.56 -12.85 8.65
C GLY A 94 16.33 -11.84 9.49
N PHE A 95 16.62 -12.18 10.74
CA PHE A 95 17.38 -11.32 11.67
C PHE A 95 18.73 -10.88 11.10
N GLN A 96 19.36 -11.73 10.28
CA GLN A 96 20.63 -11.41 9.63
C GLN A 96 20.51 -10.33 8.55
N THR A 97 19.30 -10.08 8.05
CA THR A 97 19.03 -9.08 7.02
C THR A 97 18.43 -7.78 7.55
N ASP A 98 18.11 -7.72 8.85
CA ASP A 98 17.54 -6.50 9.45
C ASP A 98 18.51 -5.32 9.40
N HIS A 99 19.82 -5.58 9.42
CA HIS A 99 20.84 -4.54 9.27
C HIS A 99 20.78 -3.84 7.90
N LEU A 100 20.16 -4.45 6.88
CA LEU A 100 19.98 -3.83 5.58
C LEU A 100 19.17 -2.53 5.67
N ALA A 101 18.27 -2.42 6.64
CA ALA A 101 17.51 -1.21 6.88
C ALA A 101 18.40 -0.02 7.24
N HIS A 102 19.52 -0.25 7.93
CA HIS A 102 20.44 0.82 8.36
C HIS A 102 21.12 1.55 7.20
N GLN A 103 21.24 0.93 6.02
CA GLN A 103 21.83 1.57 4.84
C GLN A 103 21.06 2.82 4.40
N PHE A 104 19.79 2.90 4.75
CA PHE A 104 18.89 3.96 4.31
C PHE A 104 18.81 5.16 5.26
N HIS A 105 19.57 5.18 6.35
CA HIS A 105 19.61 6.34 7.26
C HIS A 105 20.06 7.63 6.58
N GLU A 106 20.84 7.52 5.49
CA GLU A 106 21.28 8.67 4.69
C GLU A 106 20.12 9.44 4.03
N PHE A 107 18.93 8.84 3.92
CA PHE A 107 17.77 9.53 3.35
C PHE A 107 17.19 10.60 4.28
N GLY A 108 17.60 10.63 5.55
CA GLY A 108 17.16 11.60 6.54
C GLY A 108 15.65 11.53 6.79
N LEU A 109 15.09 10.34 6.67
CA LEU A 109 13.73 9.97 7.10
C LEU A 109 13.79 9.36 8.51
N ASP A 110 12.63 9.10 9.09
CA ASP A 110 12.52 8.37 10.35
C ASP A 110 13.11 6.96 10.24
N ASP A 111 13.26 6.28 11.38
CA ASP A 111 13.81 4.93 11.40
C ASP A 111 13.00 3.97 10.52
N PRO A 112 13.67 3.25 9.61
CA PRO A 112 12.99 2.36 8.70
C PRO A 112 12.45 1.11 9.41
N VAL A 113 11.26 0.67 9.00
CA VAL A 113 10.63 -0.57 9.46
C VAL A 113 11.06 -1.71 8.53
N PRO A 114 11.89 -2.67 8.99
CA PRO A 114 12.27 -3.82 8.19
C PRO A 114 11.11 -4.82 8.10
N ILE A 115 10.77 -5.27 6.90
CA ILE A 115 9.76 -6.31 6.66
C ILE A 115 10.22 -7.32 5.61
N SER A 116 9.50 -8.42 5.49
CA SER A 116 9.55 -9.27 4.31
C SER A 116 8.12 -9.55 3.85
N ALA A 117 7.72 -8.94 2.75
CA ALA A 117 6.42 -9.20 2.15
C ALA A 117 6.31 -10.65 1.65
N LEU A 118 7.42 -11.24 1.20
CA LEU A 118 7.46 -12.61 0.70
C LEU A 118 7.17 -13.64 1.79
N SER A 119 7.78 -13.49 2.97
CA SER A 119 7.62 -14.42 4.10
C SER A 119 6.53 -14.00 5.09
N GLY A 120 5.97 -12.80 4.95
CA GLY A 120 5.02 -12.23 5.90
C GLY A 120 5.65 -11.69 7.19
N ARG A 121 6.99 -11.67 7.26
CA ARG A 121 7.71 -11.23 8.46
C ARG A 121 7.48 -9.75 8.73
N TYR A 122 7.01 -9.43 9.94
CA TYR A 122 6.65 -8.07 10.40
C TYR A 122 5.56 -7.35 9.60
N THR A 123 4.85 -8.05 8.70
CA THR A 123 3.75 -7.43 7.95
C THR A 123 2.55 -7.12 8.84
N GLY A 124 2.28 -7.95 9.85
CA GLY A 124 1.25 -7.68 10.85
C GLY A 124 1.58 -6.45 11.68
N ASP A 125 2.82 -6.34 12.18
CA ASP A 125 3.29 -5.18 12.93
C ASP A 125 3.21 -3.90 12.10
N LEU A 126 3.53 -3.98 10.80
CA LEU A 126 3.37 -2.86 9.87
C LEU A 126 1.90 -2.44 9.74
N LEU A 127 0.98 -3.39 9.62
CA LEU A 127 -0.45 -3.08 9.53
C LEU A 127 -0.98 -2.44 10.82
N ASP A 128 -0.51 -2.85 11.98
CA ASP A 128 -0.82 -2.22 13.26
C ASP A 128 -0.29 -0.78 13.30
N LEU A 129 0.96 -0.53 12.86
CA LEU A 129 1.53 0.81 12.74
C LEU A 129 0.72 1.71 11.79
N ILE A 130 0.22 1.16 10.69
CA ILE A 130 -0.64 1.90 9.75
C ILE A 130 -1.92 2.36 10.44
N LEU A 131 -2.59 1.47 11.20
CA LEU A 131 -3.79 1.83 11.94
C LEU A 131 -3.52 2.91 12.99
N GLU A 132 -2.40 2.81 13.71
CA GLU A 132 -1.97 3.79 14.69
C GLU A 132 -1.74 5.16 14.03
N GLN A 133 -0.98 5.22 12.95
CA GLN A 133 -0.70 6.47 12.23
C GLN A 133 -1.97 7.12 11.66
N LEU A 134 -2.92 6.33 11.20
CA LEU A 134 -4.21 6.80 10.72
C LEU A 134 -5.18 7.11 11.86
N LYS A 135 -4.82 6.85 13.13
CA LYS A 135 -5.68 7.02 14.32
C LYS A 135 -7.01 6.26 14.20
N LEU A 136 -6.96 5.07 13.61
CA LEU A 136 -8.13 4.22 13.39
C LEU A 136 -8.41 3.24 14.54
N GLU A 137 -7.52 3.15 15.53
CA GLU A 137 -7.64 2.21 16.64
C GLU A 137 -8.89 2.44 17.49
N ASP A 138 -9.23 3.71 17.73
CA ASP A 138 -10.36 4.09 18.57
C ASP A 138 -11.71 4.13 17.83
N SER A 139 -11.71 3.96 16.51
CA SER A 139 -12.94 3.97 15.72
C SER A 139 -13.58 2.58 15.71
N LYS A 140 -14.93 2.51 15.76
CA LYS A 140 -15.65 1.23 15.76
C LYS A 140 -15.35 0.42 14.46
N PRO A 141 -15.19 -0.93 14.57
CA PRO A 141 -14.97 -1.77 13.39
C PRO A 141 -16.13 -1.65 12.40
N VAL A 142 -15.81 -1.60 11.11
CA VAL A 142 -16.82 -1.62 10.05
C VAL A 142 -17.44 -3.01 10.00
N THR A 143 -18.67 -3.15 10.47
CA THR A 143 -19.42 -4.39 10.34
C THR A 143 -19.88 -4.56 8.90
N LYS A 144 -19.42 -5.61 8.21
CA LYS A 144 -19.97 -5.98 6.90
C LYS A 144 -21.47 -6.25 7.03
N PRO A 145 -22.32 -5.75 6.13
CA PRO A 145 -23.73 -6.11 6.13
C PRO A 145 -23.83 -7.64 5.96
N ARG A 146 -24.49 -8.30 6.90
CA ARG A 146 -24.76 -9.72 6.86
C ARG A 146 -25.52 -10.01 5.57
N ARG A 147 -24.92 -10.78 4.65
CA ARG A 147 -25.66 -11.31 3.50
C ARG A 147 -26.84 -12.12 4.03
N GLN A 148 -28.03 -11.56 3.88
CA GLN A 148 -29.26 -12.33 4.14
C GLN A 148 -29.25 -13.51 3.17
N GLY A 149 -29.14 -14.71 3.73
CA GLY A 149 -29.28 -15.95 2.98
C GLY A 149 -30.66 -15.96 2.34
N ARG A 150 -30.72 -16.13 1.04
CA ARG A 150 -31.94 -16.44 0.31
C ARG A 150 -32.51 -17.70 0.93
N GLY A 151 -33.65 -17.58 1.61
CA GLY A 151 -34.44 -18.71 2.08
C GLY A 151 -34.84 -19.55 0.85
N GLN A 152 -34.46 -20.81 0.89
CA GLN A 152 -35.01 -21.80 0.00
C GLN A 152 -36.46 -22.07 0.44
N ASP A 153 -37.38 -21.61 -0.39
CA ASP A 153 -38.78 -21.95 -0.31
C ASP A 153 -38.95 -23.38 -0.87
N THR A 154 -38.99 -24.36 0.02
CA THR A 154 -39.39 -25.72 -0.32
C THR A 154 -40.89 -25.80 -0.22
N GLY A 155 -41.56 -25.54 -1.35
CA GLY A 155 -42.97 -25.82 -1.50
C GLY A 155 -43.25 -27.32 -1.44
N GLN A 156 -43.80 -27.76 -0.32
CA GLN A 156 -44.46 -29.04 -0.18
C GLN A 156 -45.84 -28.92 -0.83
N GLN A 157 -46.02 -29.55 -1.97
CA GLN A 157 -47.37 -29.87 -2.48
C GLN A 157 -47.76 -31.22 -1.93
N GLY A 158 -48.69 -31.21 -1.01
CA GLY A 158 -49.48 -32.38 -0.68
C GLY A 158 -50.45 -32.69 -1.79
N GLY A 159 -50.53 -33.93 -2.17
CA GLY A 159 -51.58 -34.51 -2.97
C GLY A 159 -52.13 -35.76 -2.26
N ALA A 160 -53.24 -35.58 -1.60
CA ALA A 160 -54.10 -36.68 -1.20
C ALA A 160 -54.96 -37.04 -2.37
N THR A 161 -55.17 -38.32 -2.61
CA THR A 161 -56.49 -38.90 -2.93
C THR A 161 -56.41 -40.41 -3.12
N GLU A 162 -57.24 -41.07 -2.39
CA GLU A 162 -57.93 -42.37 -2.59
C GLU A 162 -57.06 -43.60 -2.93
#